data_0031a8002db488430b531c46346ef130
#
_entry.id   0031a8002db488430b531c46346ef130
#
_cell.length_a   1.000
_cell.length_b   1.000
_cell.length_c   1.000
_cell.angle_alpha   90.00
_cell.angle_beta   90.00
_cell.angle_gamma   90.00
#
_symmetry.space_group_name_H-M   'P 1'
#
loop_
_entity.id
_entity.type
_entity.pdbx_description
1 polymer ?
#
loop_
_entity_poly.entity_id
_entity_poly.type
_entity_poly.pdbx_seq_one_letter_code
_entity_poly.pdbx_strand_id
1 'polypeptide(L)'
;MQITNAREISTGELYERRKQAVALYRTGMSRGEIAPIVGAHRNTVGQWIRAWQSGGVKKLKPAEPGRPEGSGRRLSSAQEASVAKALVDKCPEQIKMPFALWTRGAVREYIRREHGVTLPVRSVGRYLGRWGFTPQKPVRRAYERNAAAVDRWLKETYPAIKSRAENEGGEIHWGDETGIRSDDVNGRGYAPKGCAPVRRAKGCPEKINMVSTVTNQGKVRFMFYRGSMNASVLLLFLDRLIRSSEAKVFLILDNLRVHHSKPVKQWLEAHSKNIEVFHLPSYSPDLNPASTLIVTSRASLAANPTRGTKGT
;
A
#
# COMPACT_ATOMS: atom_id res chain seq x y z
N MET A 1 -25.18 50.08 -6.05
CA MET A 1 -24.63 48.80 -6.61
C MET A 1 -23.43 48.39 -5.78
N GLN A 2 -23.48 47.23 -5.15
CA GLN A 2 -22.37 46.77 -4.31
C GLN A 2 -21.15 46.40 -5.19
N ILE A 3 -19.98 46.94 -4.85
CA ILE A 3 -18.72 46.56 -5.49
C ILE A 3 -18.42 45.15 -5.04
N THR A 4 -18.52 44.17 -5.95
CA THR A 4 -18.23 42.78 -5.65
C THR A 4 -16.72 42.56 -5.52
N ASN A 5 -16.30 41.93 -4.44
CA ASN A 5 -14.90 41.64 -4.22
C ASN A 5 -14.39 40.65 -5.32
N ALA A 6 -13.33 41.03 -6.05
CA ALA A 6 -12.76 40.25 -7.14
C ALA A 6 -12.27 38.84 -6.70
N ARG A 7 -12.18 38.56 -5.39
CA ARG A 7 -11.82 37.25 -4.81
C ARG A 7 -13.01 36.28 -4.71
N GLU A 8 -14.22 36.80 -4.83
CA GLU A 8 -15.48 36.03 -4.69
C GLU A 8 -16.08 35.61 -6.04
N ILE A 9 -15.52 36.11 -7.13
CA ILE A 9 -15.95 35.78 -8.50
C ILE A 9 -14.99 34.81 -9.15
N SER A 10 -15.53 33.96 -10.04
CA SER A 10 -14.72 33.00 -10.78
C SER A 10 -13.75 33.69 -11.75
N THR A 11 -12.63 33.03 -12.07
CA THR A 11 -11.64 33.56 -13.01
C THR A 11 -12.25 33.83 -14.40
N GLY A 12 -13.21 32.99 -14.83
CA GLY A 12 -13.94 33.19 -16.08
C GLY A 12 -14.82 34.44 -16.05
N GLU A 13 -15.58 34.64 -14.99
CA GLU A 13 -16.43 35.82 -14.83
C GLU A 13 -15.60 37.10 -14.74
N LEU A 14 -14.48 37.05 -14.03
CA LEU A 14 -13.55 38.20 -13.98
C LEU A 14 -12.99 38.53 -15.37
N TYR A 15 -12.72 37.55 -16.19
CA TYR A 15 -12.26 37.76 -17.55
C TYR A 15 -13.33 38.42 -18.43
N GLU A 16 -14.59 37.96 -18.34
CA GLU A 16 -15.69 38.57 -19.06
C GLU A 16 -15.93 40.02 -18.64
N ARG A 17 -15.93 40.30 -17.34
CA ARG A 17 -16.03 41.69 -16.84
C ARG A 17 -14.91 42.60 -17.36
N ARG A 18 -13.69 42.10 -17.49
CA ARG A 18 -12.56 42.84 -18.09
C ARG A 18 -12.78 43.13 -19.56
N LYS A 19 -13.30 42.16 -20.32
CA LYS A 19 -13.66 42.36 -21.75
C LYS A 19 -14.78 43.39 -21.92
N GLN A 20 -15.80 43.26 -21.10
CA GLN A 20 -16.92 44.20 -21.06
C GLN A 20 -16.46 45.66 -20.78
N ALA A 21 -15.59 45.83 -19.77
CA ALA A 21 -15.02 47.14 -19.47
C ALA A 21 -14.27 47.76 -20.64
N VAL A 22 -13.50 46.96 -21.38
CA VAL A 22 -12.79 47.43 -22.58
C VAL A 22 -13.75 47.72 -23.73
N ALA A 23 -14.79 46.90 -23.92
CA ALA A 23 -15.79 47.14 -24.93
C ALA A 23 -16.52 48.50 -24.73
N LEU A 24 -16.95 48.79 -23.49
CA LEU A 24 -17.55 50.06 -23.11
C LEU A 24 -16.58 51.25 -23.26
N TYR A 25 -15.31 51.05 -22.93
CA TYR A 25 -14.27 52.08 -23.12
C TYR A 25 -14.09 52.43 -24.64
N ARG A 26 -14.20 51.45 -25.53
CA ARG A 26 -14.13 51.66 -26.99
C ARG A 26 -15.32 52.42 -27.56
N THR A 27 -16.47 52.46 -26.89
CA THR A 27 -17.64 53.30 -27.23
C THR A 27 -17.51 54.73 -26.75
N GLY A 28 -16.39 55.10 -26.07
CA GLY A 28 -16.14 56.47 -25.62
C GLY A 28 -16.55 56.72 -24.16
N MET A 29 -17.03 55.71 -23.43
CA MET A 29 -17.42 55.90 -22.00
C MET A 29 -16.19 56.15 -21.11
N SER A 30 -16.37 57.02 -20.13
CA SER A 30 -15.35 57.32 -19.13
C SER A 30 -15.17 56.17 -18.13
N ARG A 31 -14.03 56.08 -17.49
CA ARG A 31 -13.76 55.04 -16.45
C ARG A 31 -14.71 55.12 -15.26
N GLY A 32 -15.24 56.33 -14.98
CA GLY A 32 -16.21 56.55 -13.90
C GLY A 32 -17.59 55.97 -14.22
N GLU A 33 -18.02 56.07 -15.48
CA GLU A 33 -19.29 55.52 -15.96
C GLU A 33 -19.22 53.96 -16.13
N ILE A 34 -18.06 53.45 -16.57
CA ILE A 34 -17.86 52.00 -16.74
C ILE A 34 -17.85 51.29 -15.37
N ALA A 35 -17.25 51.89 -14.36
CA ALA A 35 -17.02 51.25 -13.05
C ALA A 35 -18.31 50.67 -12.42
N PRO A 36 -19.44 51.38 -12.30
CA PRO A 36 -20.66 50.82 -11.75
C PRO A 36 -21.30 49.74 -12.62
N ILE A 37 -21.12 49.81 -13.94
CA ILE A 37 -21.68 48.82 -14.90
C ILE A 37 -21.01 47.46 -14.72
N VAL A 38 -19.68 47.45 -14.59
CA VAL A 38 -18.93 46.18 -14.41
C VAL A 38 -18.75 45.78 -12.96
N GLY A 39 -19.29 46.51 -12.01
CA GLY A 39 -19.18 46.23 -10.58
C GLY A 39 -17.76 46.30 -10.03
N ALA A 40 -16.93 47.21 -10.55
CA ALA A 40 -15.53 47.36 -10.16
C ALA A 40 -15.18 48.80 -9.81
N HIS A 41 -14.12 49.01 -9.04
CA HIS A 41 -13.65 50.37 -8.74
C HIS A 41 -13.01 51.01 -10.00
N ARG A 42 -13.19 52.36 -10.16
CA ARG A 42 -12.63 53.11 -11.33
C ARG A 42 -11.16 52.90 -11.58
N ASN A 43 -10.34 52.72 -10.52
CA ASN A 43 -8.93 52.47 -10.66
C ASN A 43 -8.65 51.06 -11.24
N THR A 44 -9.47 50.06 -10.89
CA THR A 44 -9.43 48.71 -11.41
C THR A 44 -9.76 48.69 -12.89
N VAL A 45 -10.82 49.39 -13.29
CA VAL A 45 -11.17 49.60 -14.70
C VAL A 45 -9.99 50.23 -15.45
N GLY A 46 -9.38 51.29 -14.87
CA GLY A 46 -8.19 51.91 -15.45
C GLY A 46 -7.00 50.98 -15.61
N GLN A 47 -6.79 50.04 -14.69
CA GLN A 47 -5.75 48.98 -14.82
C GLN A 47 -6.07 48.03 -15.97
N TRP A 48 -7.31 47.62 -16.13
CA TRP A 48 -7.75 46.72 -17.21
C TRP A 48 -7.58 47.37 -18.58
N ILE A 49 -7.96 48.65 -18.70
CA ILE A 49 -7.79 49.40 -19.96
C ILE A 49 -6.32 49.53 -20.31
N ARG A 50 -5.46 49.88 -19.35
CA ARG A 50 -4.01 49.93 -19.58
C ARG A 50 -3.40 48.59 -19.95
N ALA A 51 -3.84 47.51 -19.31
CA ALA A 51 -3.42 46.16 -19.67
C ALA A 51 -3.82 45.81 -21.10
N TRP A 52 -5.04 46.14 -21.51
CA TRP A 52 -5.48 45.97 -22.89
C TRP A 52 -4.68 46.81 -23.87
N GLN A 53 -4.44 48.08 -23.61
CA GLN A 53 -3.64 48.96 -24.46
C GLN A 53 -2.20 48.46 -24.63
N SER A 54 -1.61 47.80 -23.62
CA SER A 54 -0.23 47.28 -23.65
C SER A 54 -0.09 45.94 -24.36
N GLY A 55 -1.14 45.16 -24.56
CA GLY A 55 -1.01 43.82 -25.16
C GLY A 55 -2.32 43.17 -25.59
N GLY A 56 -3.35 43.98 -25.82
CA GLY A 56 -4.63 43.51 -26.34
C GLY A 56 -5.41 42.60 -25.38
N VAL A 57 -6.34 41.87 -25.94
CA VAL A 57 -7.25 40.98 -25.18
C VAL A 57 -6.50 39.89 -24.40
N LYS A 58 -5.35 39.46 -24.88
CA LYS A 58 -4.54 38.43 -24.20
C LYS A 58 -4.08 38.86 -22.79
N LYS A 59 -3.79 40.16 -22.62
CA LYS A 59 -3.40 40.74 -21.31
C LYS A 59 -4.55 40.90 -20.31
N LEU A 60 -5.81 40.75 -20.77
CA LEU A 60 -6.97 40.80 -19.89
C LEU A 60 -7.18 39.45 -19.16
N LYS A 61 -6.59 38.37 -19.62
CA LYS A 61 -6.72 37.06 -18.96
C LYS A 61 -6.19 37.17 -17.51
N PRO A 62 -7.01 36.85 -16.49
CA PRO A 62 -6.53 36.84 -15.11
C PRO A 62 -5.40 35.83 -14.95
N ALA A 63 -4.40 36.17 -14.19
CA ALA A 63 -3.42 35.19 -13.74
C ALA A 63 -4.09 34.20 -12.76
N GLU A 64 -3.68 32.97 -12.79
CA GLU A 64 -4.15 31.99 -11.79
C GLU A 64 -3.77 32.48 -10.38
N PRO A 65 -4.74 32.45 -9.43
CA PRO A 65 -4.48 32.89 -8.08
C PRO A 65 -3.53 31.90 -7.39
N GLY A 66 -2.64 32.43 -6.59
CA GLY A 66 -1.71 31.62 -5.81
C GLY A 66 -0.24 31.85 -6.15
N ARG A 67 0.58 31.17 -5.42
CA ARG A 67 2.03 31.22 -5.61
C ARG A 67 2.45 30.37 -6.82
N PRO A 68 3.29 30.86 -7.74
CA PRO A 68 3.75 30.07 -8.87
C PRO A 68 4.30 28.71 -8.45
N GLU A 69 3.98 27.69 -9.24
CA GLU A 69 4.47 26.32 -8.96
C GLU A 69 6.00 26.30 -8.91
N GLY A 70 6.54 25.57 -7.96
CA GLY A 70 8.00 25.52 -7.72
C GLY A 70 8.59 26.70 -6.97
N SER A 71 7.85 27.79 -6.78
CA SER A 71 8.30 28.93 -5.98
C SER A 71 8.57 28.52 -4.53
N GLY A 72 9.81 28.78 -4.06
CA GLY A 72 10.28 28.42 -2.71
C GLY A 72 10.74 26.97 -2.56
N ARG A 73 10.96 26.26 -3.63
CA ARG A 73 11.75 25.02 -3.59
C ARG A 73 13.17 25.33 -3.15
N ARG A 74 13.70 24.53 -2.22
CA ARG A 74 15.09 24.66 -1.74
C ARG A 74 16.05 23.73 -2.47
N LEU A 75 15.53 22.74 -3.17
CA LEU A 75 16.28 21.83 -4.04
C LEU A 75 16.08 22.23 -5.50
N SER A 76 17.15 22.20 -6.28
CA SER A 76 17.06 22.30 -7.74
C SER A 76 16.45 21.03 -8.34
N SER A 77 15.97 21.10 -9.57
CA SER A 77 15.41 19.92 -10.27
C SER A 77 16.42 18.77 -10.40
N ALA A 78 17.70 19.08 -10.60
CA ALA A 78 18.76 18.08 -10.64
C ALA A 78 18.99 17.40 -9.28
N GLN A 79 18.97 18.18 -8.18
CA GLN A 79 19.07 17.63 -6.83
C GLN A 79 17.85 16.77 -6.48
N GLU A 80 16.63 17.21 -6.84
CA GLU A 80 15.41 16.42 -6.65
C GLU A 80 15.50 15.06 -7.37
N ALA A 81 15.92 15.06 -8.64
CA ALA A 81 16.09 13.83 -9.41
C ALA A 81 17.17 12.90 -8.82
N SER A 82 18.31 13.47 -8.39
CA SER A 82 19.38 12.71 -7.73
C SER A 82 18.90 12.03 -6.46
N VAL A 83 18.17 12.75 -5.60
CA VAL A 83 17.62 12.18 -4.36
C VAL A 83 16.59 11.10 -4.68
N ALA A 84 15.63 11.36 -5.57
CA ALA A 84 14.61 10.39 -5.95
C ALA A 84 15.23 9.10 -6.49
N LYS A 85 16.24 9.20 -7.35
CA LYS A 85 17.00 8.06 -7.86
C LYS A 85 17.68 7.28 -6.74
N ALA A 86 18.35 7.94 -5.81
CA ALA A 86 19.03 7.28 -4.69
C ALA A 86 18.05 6.50 -3.80
N LEU A 87 16.82 7.01 -3.60
CA LEU A 87 15.79 6.33 -2.82
C LEU A 87 15.29 5.03 -3.49
N VAL A 88 15.34 4.96 -4.81
CA VAL A 88 14.94 3.76 -5.58
C VAL A 88 16.09 2.75 -5.64
N ASP A 89 17.30 3.22 -5.93
CA ASP A 89 18.42 2.35 -6.28
C ASP A 89 19.18 1.82 -5.05
N LYS A 90 19.06 2.47 -3.89
CA LYS A 90 19.90 2.19 -2.72
C LYS A 90 19.12 2.13 -1.42
N CYS A 91 19.53 1.25 -0.51
CA CYS A 91 19.13 1.31 0.89
C CYS A 91 20.06 2.25 1.68
N PRO A 92 19.59 2.89 2.78
CA PRO A 92 20.43 3.78 3.59
C PRO A 92 21.72 3.12 4.09
N GLU A 93 21.68 1.84 4.47
CA GLU A 93 22.85 1.06 4.92
C GLU A 93 23.93 0.94 3.84
N GLN A 94 23.56 0.75 2.58
CA GLN A 94 24.50 0.65 1.45
C GLN A 94 25.33 1.92 1.24
N ILE A 95 24.81 3.04 1.71
CA ILE A 95 25.50 4.34 1.67
C ILE A 95 26.01 4.79 3.03
N LYS A 96 26.21 3.83 3.95
CA LYS A 96 26.77 4.03 5.30
C LYS A 96 25.99 5.05 6.14
N MET A 97 24.67 5.02 6.06
CA MET A 97 23.79 5.79 6.94
C MET A 97 23.23 4.91 8.06
N PRO A 98 23.05 5.43 9.30
CA PRO A 98 22.57 4.65 10.44
C PRO A 98 21.04 4.49 10.42
N PHE A 99 20.49 4.08 9.28
CA PHE A 99 19.06 3.88 9.08
C PHE A 99 18.81 2.62 8.25
N ALA A 100 17.94 1.74 8.73
CA ALA A 100 17.54 0.54 7.97
C ALA A 100 16.57 0.84 6.82
N LEU A 101 15.82 1.94 6.90
CA LEU A 101 14.79 2.30 5.92
C LEU A 101 14.82 3.80 5.61
N TRP A 102 14.32 4.15 4.42
CA TRP A 102 14.11 5.54 4.02
C TRP A 102 12.92 6.16 4.77
N THR A 103 13.16 6.63 6.00
CA THR A 103 12.22 7.48 6.74
C THR A 103 12.38 8.94 6.29
N ARG A 104 11.41 9.80 6.63
CA ARG A 104 11.57 11.25 6.38
C ARG A 104 12.83 11.83 7.04
N GLY A 105 13.21 11.28 8.21
CA GLY A 105 14.43 11.64 8.91
C GLY A 105 15.70 11.22 8.14
N ALA A 106 15.72 9.98 7.65
CA ALA A 106 16.82 9.46 6.83
C ALA A 106 16.99 10.26 5.53
N VAL A 107 15.88 10.55 4.82
CA VAL A 107 15.92 11.37 3.60
C VAL A 107 16.40 12.78 3.88
N ARG A 108 15.98 13.41 4.99
CA ARG A 108 16.49 14.71 5.41
C ARG A 108 18.00 14.70 5.60
N GLU A 109 18.50 13.68 6.31
CA GLU A 109 19.92 13.54 6.58
C GLU A 109 20.72 13.28 5.30
N TYR A 110 20.19 12.47 4.39
CA TYR A 110 20.77 12.24 3.07
C TYR A 110 20.89 13.55 2.26
N ILE A 111 19.79 14.32 2.19
CA ILE A 111 19.80 15.63 1.50
C ILE A 111 20.84 16.58 2.10
N ARG A 112 20.94 16.61 3.43
CA ARG A 112 21.94 17.44 4.13
C ARG A 112 23.36 17.02 3.77
N ARG A 113 23.61 15.70 3.77
CA ARG A 113 24.94 15.14 3.50
C ARG A 113 25.40 15.35 2.06
N GLU A 114 24.52 15.05 1.10
CA GLU A 114 24.90 15.05 -0.32
C GLU A 114 24.78 16.45 -0.99
N HIS A 115 23.87 17.27 -0.51
CA HIS A 115 23.57 18.55 -1.14
C HIS A 115 23.75 19.76 -0.23
N GLY A 116 24.14 19.59 1.03
CA GLY A 116 24.31 20.68 1.99
C GLY A 116 23.01 21.39 2.39
N VAL A 117 21.84 20.92 1.95
CA VAL A 117 20.57 21.60 2.16
C VAL A 117 19.85 21.03 3.38
N THR A 118 19.61 21.87 4.37
CA THR A 118 18.84 21.50 5.56
C THR A 118 17.35 21.80 5.35
N LEU A 119 16.54 20.76 5.41
CA LEU A 119 15.08 20.85 5.26
C LEU A 119 14.35 20.45 6.55
N PRO A 120 13.22 21.10 6.89
CA PRO A 120 12.31 20.58 7.90
C PRO A 120 11.74 19.22 7.45
N VAL A 121 11.53 18.30 8.40
CA VAL A 121 10.96 16.94 8.12
C VAL A 121 9.62 17.01 7.38
N ARG A 122 8.79 18.01 7.72
CA ARG A 122 7.51 18.26 7.02
C ARG A 122 7.71 18.59 5.53
N SER A 123 8.76 19.38 5.21
CA SER A 123 9.08 19.73 3.83
C SER A 123 9.57 18.50 3.05
N VAL A 124 10.37 17.63 3.67
CA VAL A 124 10.77 16.34 3.06
C VAL A 124 9.55 15.51 2.70
N GLY A 125 8.53 15.46 3.57
CA GLY A 125 7.28 14.75 3.26
C GLY A 125 6.56 15.29 2.02
N ARG A 126 6.61 16.62 1.78
CA ARG A 126 6.05 17.23 0.56
C ARG A 126 6.86 16.88 -0.69
N TYR A 127 8.19 16.84 -0.58
CA TYR A 127 9.07 16.40 -1.66
C TYR A 127 8.79 14.93 -2.02
N LEU A 128 8.75 14.04 -1.03
CA LEU A 128 8.44 12.63 -1.25
C LEU A 128 7.08 12.44 -1.94
N GLY A 129 6.03 13.13 -1.50
CA GLY A 129 4.72 13.07 -2.15
C GLY A 129 4.75 13.53 -3.62
N ARG A 130 5.49 14.60 -3.93
CA ARG A 130 5.65 15.07 -5.33
C ARG A 130 6.44 14.08 -6.19
N TRP A 131 7.40 13.38 -5.62
CA TRP A 131 8.15 12.32 -6.32
C TRP A 131 7.41 10.99 -6.41
N GLY A 132 6.15 10.92 -5.92
CA GLY A 132 5.33 9.72 -5.97
C GLY A 132 5.60 8.69 -4.87
N PHE A 133 6.38 9.07 -3.84
CA PHE A 133 6.63 8.17 -2.71
C PHE A 133 5.55 8.30 -1.63
N THR A 134 5.02 7.15 -1.22
CA THR A 134 4.05 7.05 -0.11
C THR A 134 4.61 6.17 1.00
N PRO A 135 4.19 6.37 2.27
CA PRO A 135 4.58 5.48 3.36
C PRO A 135 4.08 4.05 3.10
N GLN A 136 5.00 3.10 3.06
CA GLN A 136 4.70 1.69 2.87
C GLN A 136 5.08 0.89 4.11
N LYS A 137 4.34 -0.18 4.40
CA LYS A 137 4.71 -1.15 5.42
C LYS A 137 5.87 -2.00 4.87
N PRO A 138 7.03 -2.06 5.56
CA PRO A 138 8.15 -2.84 5.07
C PRO A 138 7.82 -4.33 5.03
N VAL A 139 8.16 -4.98 3.94
CA VAL A 139 8.10 -6.44 3.81
C VAL A 139 9.40 -7.00 4.38
N ARG A 140 9.27 -7.95 5.33
CA ARG A 140 10.42 -8.68 5.84
C ARG A 140 10.82 -9.74 4.82
N ARG A 141 12.07 -9.69 4.37
CA ARG A 141 12.67 -10.76 3.56
C ARG A 141 13.83 -11.35 4.35
N ALA A 142 13.90 -12.67 4.43
CA ALA A 142 15.02 -13.34 5.07
C ALA A 142 16.28 -13.16 4.21
N TYR A 143 17.43 -13.02 4.86
CA TYR A 143 18.73 -12.95 4.17
C TYR A 143 19.03 -14.26 3.43
N GLU A 144 18.53 -15.37 3.96
CA GLU A 144 18.71 -16.73 3.43
C GLU A 144 17.84 -17.01 2.19
N ARG A 145 17.00 -16.07 1.78
CA ARG A 145 16.15 -16.22 0.59
C ARG A 145 16.98 -16.30 -0.67
N ASN A 146 16.86 -17.40 -1.39
CA ASN A 146 17.51 -17.58 -2.67
C ASN A 146 16.66 -17.02 -3.82
N ALA A 147 17.02 -15.84 -4.33
CA ALA A 147 16.28 -15.19 -5.40
C ALA A 147 16.25 -16.00 -6.70
N ALA A 148 17.33 -16.70 -7.04
CA ALA A 148 17.39 -17.55 -8.24
C ALA A 148 16.47 -18.77 -8.12
N ALA A 149 16.37 -19.37 -6.92
CA ALA A 149 15.43 -20.48 -6.67
C ALA A 149 13.96 -20.01 -6.79
N VAL A 150 13.65 -18.80 -6.30
CA VAL A 150 12.31 -18.19 -6.43
C VAL A 150 11.99 -17.93 -7.90
N ASP A 151 12.91 -17.35 -8.65
CA ASP A 151 12.71 -17.05 -10.07
C ASP A 151 12.50 -18.33 -10.90
N ARG A 152 13.29 -19.36 -10.65
CA ARG A 152 13.14 -20.69 -11.28
C ARG A 152 11.78 -21.31 -10.91
N TRP A 153 11.37 -21.22 -9.65
CA TRP A 153 10.10 -21.76 -9.21
C TRP A 153 8.92 -21.09 -9.92
N LEU A 154 8.95 -19.77 -10.07
CA LEU A 154 7.90 -19.01 -10.76
C LEU A 154 7.86 -19.25 -12.27
N LYS A 155 9.03 -19.39 -12.91
CA LYS A 155 9.13 -19.51 -14.37
C LYS A 155 9.03 -20.94 -14.89
N GLU A 156 9.44 -21.93 -14.08
CA GLU A 156 9.55 -23.32 -14.51
C GLU A 156 8.65 -24.24 -13.67
N THR A 157 8.86 -24.28 -12.34
CA THR A 157 8.24 -25.27 -11.47
C THR A 157 6.72 -25.09 -11.36
N TYR A 158 6.25 -23.89 -11.02
CA TYR A 158 4.81 -23.64 -10.86
C TYR A 158 4.03 -23.75 -12.19
N PRO A 159 4.51 -23.25 -13.33
CA PRO A 159 3.86 -23.50 -14.61
C PRO A 159 3.77 -24.99 -14.97
N ALA A 160 4.81 -25.78 -14.66
CA ALA A 160 4.77 -27.24 -14.88
C ALA A 160 3.73 -27.93 -13.99
N ILE A 161 3.64 -27.55 -12.70
CA ILE A 161 2.62 -28.05 -11.78
C ILE A 161 1.22 -27.69 -12.31
N LYS A 162 1.02 -26.46 -12.76
CA LYS A 162 -0.26 -25.98 -13.28
C LYS A 162 -0.68 -26.76 -14.52
N SER A 163 0.21 -26.93 -15.50
CA SER A 163 -0.06 -27.68 -16.72
C SER A 163 -0.40 -29.15 -16.41
N ARG A 164 0.33 -29.78 -15.46
CA ARG A 164 0.04 -31.15 -15.04
C ARG A 164 -1.32 -31.26 -14.34
N ALA A 165 -1.64 -30.33 -13.45
CA ALA A 165 -2.94 -30.32 -12.78
C ALA A 165 -4.09 -30.15 -13.79
N GLU A 166 -3.95 -29.31 -14.79
CA GLU A 166 -4.93 -29.14 -15.86
C GLU A 166 -5.07 -30.43 -16.70
N ASN A 167 -3.98 -31.08 -17.07
CA ASN A 167 -3.98 -32.30 -17.88
C ASN A 167 -4.55 -33.51 -17.12
N GLU A 168 -4.31 -33.60 -15.82
CA GLU A 168 -4.77 -34.70 -14.97
C GLU A 168 -6.17 -34.39 -14.33
N GLY A 169 -6.79 -33.24 -14.64
CA GLY A 169 -8.05 -32.82 -14.04
C GLY A 169 -7.97 -32.59 -12.54
N GLY A 170 -6.79 -32.23 -12.02
CA GLY A 170 -6.51 -32.05 -10.60
C GLY A 170 -6.77 -30.63 -10.09
N GLU A 171 -6.88 -30.48 -8.79
CA GLU A 171 -7.00 -29.19 -8.10
C GLU A 171 -5.66 -28.79 -7.44
N ILE A 172 -5.21 -27.54 -7.68
CA ILE A 172 -4.04 -26.99 -6.97
C ILE A 172 -4.49 -26.39 -5.64
N HIS A 173 -3.87 -26.84 -4.57
CA HIS A 173 -4.07 -26.40 -3.20
C HIS A 173 -2.80 -25.76 -2.65
N TRP A 174 -2.95 -24.61 -2.00
CA TRP A 174 -1.88 -23.92 -1.28
C TRP A 174 -2.11 -24.12 0.21
N GLY A 175 -1.21 -24.80 0.86
CA GLY A 175 -1.32 -25.13 2.28
C GLY A 175 -0.46 -24.18 3.14
N ASP A 176 -0.97 -23.86 4.32
CA ASP A 176 -0.26 -23.09 5.34
C ASP A 176 -0.77 -23.41 6.74
N GLU A 177 0.05 -23.11 7.74
CA GLU A 177 -0.24 -23.33 9.13
C GLU A 177 -0.29 -22.01 9.89
N THR A 178 -1.24 -21.90 10.81
CA THR A 178 -1.32 -20.72 11.67
C THR A 178 -1.66 -21.09 13.11
N GLY A 179 -1.12 -20.33 14.04
CA GLY A 179 -1.52 -20.39 15.44
C GLY A 179 -2.23 -19.11 15.85
N ILE A 180 -3.35 -19.22 16.53
CA ILE A 180 -4.11 -18.11 17.11
C ILE A 180 -4.00 -18.22 18.61
N ARG A 181 -3.65 -17.12 19.28
CA ARG A 181 -3.57 -17.03 20.72
C ARG A 181 -4.68 -16.11 21.25
N SER A 182 -5.22 -16.43 22.41
CA SER A 182 -6.26 -15.62 23.05
C SER A 182 -5.77 -14.23 23.51
N ASP A 183 -4.46 -14.05 23.62
CA ASP A 183 -3.79 -12.82 24.01
C ASP A 183 -3.21 -12.03 22.81
N ASP A 184 -3.39 -12.49 21.59
CA ASP A 184 -2.99 -11.75 20.39
C ASP A 184 -3.61 -10.35 20.44
N VAL A 185 -2.74 -9.32 20.44
CA VAL A 185 -3.17 -7.93 20.46
C VAL A 185 -3.33 -7.45 19.02
N ASN A 186 -4.55 -7.16 18.67
CA ASN A 186 -4.90 -6.77 17.33
C ASN A 186 -5.52 -5.38 17.34
N GLY A 187 -4.78 -4.41 16.83
CA GLY A 187 -5.23 -3.05 16.65
C GLY A 187 -4.69 -2.07 17.70
N ARG A 188 -5.09 -0.81 17.53
CA ARG A 188 -4.78 0.30 18.42
C ARG A 188 -6.05 0.79 19.10
N GLY A 189 -6.02 0.96 20.42
CA GLY A 189 -7.09 1.61 21.18
C GLY A 189 -6.78 3.10 21.40
N TYR A 190 -7.82 3.88 21.63
CA TYR A 190 -7.66 5.28 22.06
C TYR A 190 -7.53 5.32 23.59
N ALA A 191 -6.59 6.14 24.06
CA ALA A 191 -6.38 6.47 25.47
C ALA A 191 -5.88 7.91 25.58
N PRO A 192 -5.90 8.55 26.75
CA PRO A 192 -5.29 9.85 26.96
C PRO A 192 -3.81 9.85 26.51
N LYS A 193 -3.34 10.99 26.02
CA LYS A 193 -1.95 11.13 25.57
C LYS A 193 -0.98 10.76 26.71
N GLY A 194 -0.06 9.83 26.40
CA GLY A 194 0.90 9.32 27.38
C GLY A 194 0.42 8.11 28.20
N CYS A 195 -0.85 7.70 28.05
CA CYS A 195 -1.40 6.50 28.71
C CYS A 195 -1.59 5.39 27.69
N ALA A 196 -1.21 4.17 28.05
CA ALA A 196 -1.51 2.99 27.25
C ALA A 196 -2.90 2.45 27.62
N PRO A 197 -3.76 2.10 26.65
CA PRO A 197 -5.02 1.44 26.94
C PRO A 197 -4.77 0.06 27.58
N VAL A 198 -5.46 -0.25 28.66
CA VAL A 198 -5.33 -1.53 29.37
C VAL A 198 -6.37 -2.50 28.85
N ARG A 199 -5.92 -3.67 28.42
CA ARG A 199 -6.77 -4.82 28.09
C ARG A 199 -6.60 -5.89 29.17
N ARG A 200 -7.72 -6.35 29.71
CA ARG A 200 -7.71 -7.53 30.58
C ARG A 200 -7.59 -8.80 29.74
N ALA A 201 -6.65 -9.67 30.06
CA ALA A 201 -6.44 -10.96 29.43
C ALA A 201 -6.31 -12.05 30.49
N LYS A 202 -6.59 -13.30 30.12
CA LYS A 202 -6.32 -14.46 31.00
C LYS A 202 -4.83 -14.59 31.23
N GLY A 203 -4.40 -14.95 32.46
CA GLY A 203 -3.00 -15.14 32.78
C GLY A 203 -2.31 -16.28 32.01
N CYS A 204 -3.08 -17.29 31.60
CA CYS A 204 -2.61 -18.36 30.72
C CYS A 204 -3.33 -18.23 29.36
N PRO A 205 -2.65 -17.77 28.32
CA PRO A 205 -3.25 -17.66 26.99
C PRO A 205 -3.51 -19.04 26.37
N GLU A 206 -4.70 -19.22 25.89
CA GLU A 206 -5.05 -20.40 25.09
C GLU A 206 -4.49 -20.25 23.69
N LYS A 207 -3.94 -21.35 23.15
CA LYS A 207 -3.44 -21.42 21.79
C LYS A 207 -4.20 -22.51 21.01
N ILE A 208 -4.75 -22.13 19.88
CA ILE A 208 -5.33 -23.03 18.89
C ILE A 208 -4.49 -22.91 17.61
N ASN A 209 -4.14 -24.04 17.02
CA ASN A 209 -3.47 -24.07 15.73
C ASN A 209 -4.46 -24.54 14.66
N MET A 210 -4.25 -24.06 13.44
CA MET A 210 -5.04 -24.41 12.26
C MET A 210 -4.09 -24.74 11.12
N VAL A 211 -4.32 -25.84 10.44
CA VAL A 211 -3.77 -26.11 9.12
C VAL A 211 -4.87 -25.86 8.11
N SER A 212 -4.56 -25.23 7.02
CA SER A 212 -5.54 -24.90 5.98
C SER A 212 -4.94 -24.98 4.59
N THR A 213 -5.82 -25.21 3.63
CA THR A 213 -5.48 -25.06 2.21
C THR A 213 -6.49 -24.15 1.52
N VAL A 214 -6.02 -23.46 0.50
CA VAL A 214 -6.86 -22.66 -0.41
C VAL A 214 -6.58 -23.11 -1.86
N THR A 215 -7.61 -23.28 -2.65
CA THR A 215 -7.46 -23.57 -4.08
C THR A 215 -7.32 -22.27 -4.89
N ASN A 216 -6.87 -22.39 -6.14
CA ASN A 216 -6.85 -21.24 -7.08
C ASN A 216 -8.25 -20.65 -7.33
N GLN A 217 -9.32 -21.42 -7.08
CA GLN A 217 -10.72 -20.98 -7.16
C GLN A 217 -11.25 -20.38 -5.86
N GLY A 218 -10.42 -20.32 -4.79
CA GLY A 218 -10.81 -19.76 -3.49
C GLY A 218 -11.55 -20.72 -2.58
N LYS A 219 -11.66 -22.03 -2.90
CA LYS A 219 -12.19 -23.03 -1.97
C LYS A 219 -11.22 -23.23 -0.82
N VAL A 220 -11.69 -23.16 0.42
CA VAL A 220 -10.87 -23.32 1.63
C VAL A 220 -11.21 -24.60 2.35
N ARG A 221 -10.21 -25.35 2.77
CA ARG A 221 -10.33 -26.49 3.68
C ARG A 221 -9.41 -26.29 4.86
N PHE A 222 -9.87 -26.60 6.06
CA PHE A 222 -9.09 -26.36 7.28
C PHE A 222 -9.37 -27.40 8.36
N MET A 223 -8.41 -27.52 9.28
CA MET A 223 -8.53 -28.34 10.47
C MET A 223 -7.87 -27.64 11.66
N PHE A 224 -8.60 -27.56 12.77
CA PHE A 224 -8.03 -27.11 14.03
C PHE A 224 -7.35 -28.27 14.77
N TYR A 225 -6.23 -27.96 15.41
CA TYR A 225 -5.51 -28.92 16.25
C TYR A 225 -4.87 -28.24 17.46
N ARG A 226 -4.58 -29.04 18.49
CA ARG A 226 -3.87 -28.58 19.70
C ARG A 226 -2.43 -29.09 19.68
N GLY A 227 -1.53 -28.36 20.35
CA GLY A 227 -0.13 -28.71 20.39
C GLY A 227 0.64 -28.26 19.14
N SER A 228 1.81 -28.84 18.92
CA SER A 228 2.66 -28.53 17.74
C SER A 228 2.28 -29.41 16.55
N MET A 229 2.51 -28.89 15.33
CA MET A 229 2.40 -29.69 14.11
C MET A 229 3.40 -30.85 14.16
N ASN A 230 2.89 -32.04 13.93
CA ASN A 230 3.66 -33.26 13.83
C ASN A 230 3.14 -34.14 12.68
N ALA A 231 3.83 -35.24 12.41
CA ALA A 231 3.50 -36.12 11.29
C ALA A 231 2.06 -36.67 11.40
N SER A 232 1.60 -37.06 12.60
CA SER A 232 0.26 -37.60 12.78
C SER A 232 -0.85 -36.58 12.51
N VAL A 233 -0.68 -35.35 12.95
CA VAL A 233 -1.61 -34.25 12.66
C VAL A 233 -1.65 -33.94 11.16
N LEU A 234 -0.48 -33.90 10.52
CA LEU A 234 -0.39 -33.66 9.09
C LEU A 234 -1.07 -34.78 8.30
N LEU A 235 -0.77 -36.04 8.62
CA LEU A 235 -1.37 -37.21 7.94
C LEU A 235 -2.90 -37.22 8.09
N LEU A 236 -3.42 -36.88 9.28
CA LEU A 236 -4.85 -36.76 9.50
C LEU A 236 -5.48 -35.66 8.61
N PHE A 237 -4.77 -34.55 8.45
CA PHE A 237 -5.22 -33.46 7.58
C PHE A 237 -5.20 -33.89 6.11
N LEU A 238 -4.11 -34.52 5.65
CA LEU A 238 -3.97 -34.98 4.27
C LEU A 238 -5.03 -36.04 3.92
N ASP A 239 -5.33 -36.97 4.83
CA ASP A 239 -6.40 -37.98 4.65
C ASP A 239 -7.76 -37.30 4.48
N ARG A 240 -8.08 -36.31 5.34
CA ARG A 240 -9.32 -35.53 5.21
C ARG A 240 -9.36 -34.73 3.91
N LEU A 241 -8.24 -34.16 3.49
CA LEU A 241 -8.13 -33.38 2.28
C LEU A 241 -8.44 -34.21 1.04
N ILE A 242 -7.84 -35.38 0.90
CA ILE A 242 -8.10 -36.25 -0.25
C ILE A 242 -9.55 -36.81 -0.25
N ARG A 243 -10.11 -37.12 0.92
CA ARG A 243 -11.52 -37.57 1.01
C ARG A 243 -12.55 -36.49 0.68
N SER A 244 -12.18 -35.22 0.90
CA SER A 244 -13.05 -34.07 0.61
C SER A 244 -12.85 -33.51 -0.80
N SER A 245 -11.88 -34.03 -1.55
CA SER A 245 -11.56 -33.59 -2.91
C SER A 245 -12.08 -34.61 -3.92
N GLU A 246 -12.78 -34.15 -4.95
CA GLU A 246 -13.29 -34.97 -6.03
C GLU A 246 -12.23 -35.28 -7.09
N ALA A 247 -11.16 -34.46 -7.11
CA ALA A 247 -10.08 -34.55 -8.07
C ALA A 247 -8.74 -34.79 -7.34
N LYS A 248 -7.71 -35.19 -8.10
CA LYS A 248 -6.35 -35.33 -7.58
C LYS A 248 -5.85 -33.99 -7.03
N VAL A 249 -5.28 -34.03 -5.84
CA VAL A 249 -4.77 -32.86 -5.13
C VAL A 249 -3.31 -32.60 -5.48
N PHE A 250 -3.02 -31.43 -6.04
CA PHE A 250 -1.67 -30.89 -6.22
C PHE A 250 -1.39 -29.91 -5.09
N LEU A 251 -0.79 -30.40 -4.00
CA LEU A 251 -0.62 -29.62 -2.77
C LEU A 251 0.74 -28.92 -2.74
N ILE A 252 0.73 -27.60 -2.63
CA ILE A 252 1.92 -26.77 -2.48
C ILE A 252 2.03 -26.36 -1.01
N LEU A 253 3.12 -26.72 -0.36
CA LEU A 253 3.43 -26.45 1.04
C LEU A 253 4.72 -25.64 1.18
N ASP A 254 4.92 -25.04 2.34
CA ASP A 254 6.21 -24.52 2.73
C ASP A 254 7.20 -25.66 3.04
N ASN A 255 8.44 -25.31 3.32
CA ASN A 255 9.52 -26.26 3.49
C ASN A 255 9.75 -26.64 4.98
N LEU A 256 8.68 -26.92 5.74
CA LEU A 256 8.82 -27.38 7.13
C LEU A 256 9.37 -28.80 7.21
N ARG A 257 10.17 -29.04 8.26
CA ARG A 257 10.80 -30.36 8.46
C ARG A 257 9.79 -31.53 8.58
N VAL A 258 8.60 -31.27 9.14
CA VAL A 258 7.56 -32.28 9.28
C VAL A 258 7.07 -32.82 7.93
N HIS A 259 7.04 -31.97 6.90
CA HIS A 259 6.62 -32.35 5.56
C HIS A 259 7.56 -33.37 4.90
N HIS A 260 8.81 -33.41 5.32
CA HIS A 260 9.84 -34.33 4.81
C HIS A 260 10.06 -35.54 5.70
N SER A 261 9.25 -35.73 6.74
CA SER A 261 9.39 -36.86 7.67
C SER A 261 9.10 -38.20 6.98
N LYS A 262 9.78 -39.26 7.43
CA LYS A 262 9.65 -40.60 6.87
C LYS A 262 8.18 -41.11 6.82
N PRO A 263 7.37 -40.96 7.88
CA PRO A 263 5.96 -41.38 7.82
C PRO A 263 5.15 -40.64 6.74
N VAL A 264 5.40 -39.33 6.56
CA VAL A 264 4.69 -38.51 5.56
C VAL A 264 5.08 -38.94 4.16
N LYS A 265 6.37 -39.19 3.89
CA LYS A 265 6.82 -39.69 2.58
C LYS A 265 6.20 -41.03 2.22
N GLN A 266 6.22 -41.99 3.14
CA GLN A 266 5.62 -43.31 2.93
C GLN A 266 4.12 -43.23 2.64
N TRP A 267 3.41 -42.37 3.37
CA TRP A 267 1.99 -42.15 3.17
C TRP A 267 1.71 -41.51 1.79
N LEU A 268 2.49 -40.52 1.37
CA LEU A 268 2.36 -39.86 0.08
C LEU A 268 2.63 -40.84 -1.09
N GLU A 269 3.62 -41.73 -0.96
CA GLU A 269 3.90 -42.78 -1.95
C GLU A 269 2.70 -43.72 -2.11
N ALA A 270 2.08 -44.14 -0.98
CA ALA A 270 0.91 -44.98 -1.01
C ALA A 270 -0.35 -44.31 -1.61
N HIS A 271 -0.43 -42.98 -1.55
CA HIS A 271 -1.58 -42.20 -2.03
C HIS A 271 -1.27 -41.36 -3.28
N SER A 272 -0.20 -41.67 -4.02
CA SER A 272 0.26 -40.93 -5.18
C SER A 272 -0.74 -40.70 -6.30
N LYS A 273 -1.77 -41.57 -6.38
CA LYS A 273 -2.90 -41.40 -7.30
C LYS A 273 -3.85 -40.26 -6.91
N ASN A 274 -3.94 -39.94 -5.60
CA ASN A 274 -4.91 -39.00 -5.05
C ASN A 274 -4.25 -37.62 -4.70
N ILE A 275 -2.96 -37.63 -4.35
CA ILE A 275 -2.26 -36.42 -3.92
C ILE A 275 -0.81 -36.43 -4.35
N GLU A 276 -0.32 -35.27 -4.72
CA GLU A 276 1.10 -35.01 -4.96
C GLU A 276 1.50 -33.71 -4.26
N VAL A 277 2.65 -33.71 -3.57
CA VAL A 277 3.11 -32.57 -2.76
C VAL A 277 4.30 -31.91 -3.40
N PHE A 278 4.27 -30.59 -3.48
CA PHE A 278 5.34 -29.73 -3.95
C PHE A 278 5.74 -28.76 -2.85
N HIS A 279 6.98 -28.33 -2.85
CA HIS A 279 7.51 -27.43 -1.84
C HIS A 279 7.89 -26.09 -2.42
N LEU A 280 7.56 -25.03 -1.72
CA LEU A 280 8.01 -23.68 -2.02
C LEU A 280 9.52 -23.56 -1.79
N PRO A 281 10.21 -22.65 -2.48
CA PRO A 281 11.56 -22.27 -2.12
C PRO A 281 11.66 -21.84 -0.67
N SER A 282 12.73 -22.21 0.01
CA SER A 282 12.96 -21.85 1.41
C SER A 282 12.88 -20.34 1.61
N TYR A 283 12.34 -19.91 2.75
CA TYR A 283 12.21 -18.49 3.14
C TYR A 283 11.42 -17.61 2.16
N SER A 284 10.41 -18.18 1.49
CA SER A 284 9.58 -17.45 0.51
C SER A 284 8.09 -17.50 0.82
N PRO A 285 7.64 -17.06 2.02
CA PRO A 285 6.23 -17.11 2.42
C PRO A 285 5.34 -16.17 1.57
N ASP A 286 5.94 -15.18 0.92
CA ASP A 286 5.28 -14.25 0.01
C ASP A 286 4.76 -14.91 -1.28
N LEU A 287 5.23 -16.10 -1.60
CA LEU A 287 4.73 -16.91 -2.72
C LEU A 287 3.46 -17.70 -2.35
N ASN A 288 3.14 -17.84 -1.06
CA ASN A 288 1.99 -18.62 -0.61
C ASN A 288 0.75 -17.72 -0.43
N PRO A 289 -0.28 -17.82 -1.29
CA PRO A 289 -1.51 -17.05 -1.13
C PRO A 289 -2.29 -17.40 0.15
N ALA A 290 -2.13 -18.61 0.68
CA ALA A 290 -2.76 -19.01 1.94
C ALA A 290 -2.26 -18.18 3.12
N SER A 291 -0.97 -17.80 3.15
CA SER A 291 -0.41 -16.92 4.19
C SER A 291 -1.08 -15.55 4.21
N THR A 292 -1.40 -15.00 3.05
CA THR A 292 -2.11 -13.70 2.93
C THR A 292 -3.55 -13.81 3.42
N LEU A 293 -4.26 -14.90 3.08
CA LEU A 293 -5.63 -15.17 3.53
C LEU A 293 -5.69 -15.28 5.06
N ILE A 294 -4.74 -15.99 5.65
CA ILE A 294 -4.62 -16.20 7.10
C ILE A 294 -4.38 -14.86 7.81
N VAL A 295 -3.50 -14.01 7.31
CA VAL A 295 -3.24 -12.68 7.90
C VAL A 295 -4.50 -11.83 7.88
N THR A 296 -5.26 -11.84 6.79
CA THR A 296 -6.51 -11.09 6.65
C THR A 296 -7.58 -11.63 7.61
N SER A 297 -7.71 -12.93 7.73
CA SER A 297 -8.65 -13.59 8.66
C SER A 297 -8.31 -13.29 10.12
N ARG A 298 -7.04 -13.29 10.50
CA ARG A 298 -6.58 -12.86 11.83
C ARG A 298 -6.97 -11.42 12.13
N ALA A 299 -6.77 -10.50 11.20
CA ALA A 299 -7.15 -9.09 11.35
C ALA A 299 -8.66 -8.93 11.55
N SER A 300 -9.47 -9.69 10.80
CA SER A 300 -10.93 -9.68 10.91
C SER A 300 -11.45 -10.26 12.23
N LEU A 301 -10.92 -11.40 12.69
CA LEU A 301 -11.26 -11.99 13.98
C LEU A 301 -10.89 -11.07 15.15
N ALA A 302 -9.85 -10.30 15.00
CA ALA A 302 -9.42 -9.33 15.97
C ALA A 302 -10.28 -8.08 16.05
N ALA A 303 -10.83 -7.64 14.92
CA ALA A 303 -11.72 -6.48 14.84
C ALA A 303 -13.11 -6.77 15.41
N ASN A 304 -13.56 -8.05 15.41
CA ASN A 304 -14.83 -8.49 16.01
C ASN A 304 -14.57 -9.53 17.10
N PRO A 305 -14.34 -9.11 18.36
CA PRO A 305 -14.34 -10.04 19.47
C PRO A 305 -15.77 -10.61 19.56
N THR A 306 -15.90 -11.90 19.26
CA THR A 306 -17.12 -12.67 19.32
C THR A 306 -17.94 -12.31 20.57
N ARG A 307 -19.21 -11.98 20.37
CA ARG A 307 -20.22 -12.03 21.42
C ARG A 307 -20.12 -13.42 22.07
N GLY A 308 -19.59 -13.45 23.29
CA GLY A 308 -19.64 -14.66 24.10
C GLY A 308 -21.10 -15.07 24.20
N THR A 309 -21.42 -16.20 23.61
CA THR A 309 -22.66 -16.92 23.93
C THR A 309 -22.64 -17.14 25.43
N LYS A 310 -23.49 -16.42 26.14
CA LYS A 310 -23.87 -16.77 27.50
C LYS A 310 -24.58 -18.12 27.36
N GLY A 311 -23.86 -19.19 27.68
CA GLY A 311 -24.49 -20.48 27.92
C GLY A 311 -25.33 -20.32 29.19
N THR A 312 -26.58 -20.54 29.06
CA THR A 312 -27.53 -20.89 30.11
C THR A 312 -27.11 -22.20 30.74
#